data_9a14b0052be38b7bcf9bbd4a9f518994
#
_entry.id   9a14b0052be38b7bcf9bbd4a9f518994
#
_cell.length_a   1.000
_cell.length_b   1.000
_cell.length_c   1.000
_cell.angle_alpha   90.00
_cell.angle_beta   90.00
_cell.angle_gamma   90.00
#
_symmetry.space_group_name_H-M   'P 1'
#
loop_
_entity.id
_entity.type
_entity.pdbx_description
1 polymer ?
#
loop_
_entity_poly.entity_id
_entity_poly.type
_entity_poly.pdbx_seq_one_letter_code
_entity_poly.pdbx_strand_id
1 'polypeptide(L)'
;MIKVIFEDNHLLVVEKPVNILSQGDDTNDKDMVNLLKQYVKEKYNKPGNVYIGLVHRLDRPVGGIMVFAKTSKAASRLSDQVRTKTFKKTYRAVIHGDMNKKEETLKDYLYKNKKTNMVSVVNKDHKEAKNAELSYKTLDRKDGFSLVEIDLKTGRPHQIRVQFASRKHPLFGDQRYGQNVNKVGQQIALWSYKLEIIHPTTKEKMEFTCEPPKEYPWNLF
;
A
#
# COMPACT_ATOMS: atom_id res chain seq x y z
N MET A 1 -7.00 -18.18 5.28
CA MET A 1 -6.15 -18.67 4.16
C MET A 1 -5.68 -17.44 3.36
N ILE A 2 -4.40 -17.37 2.96
CA ILE A 2 -3.88 -16.26 2.14
C ILE A 2 -4.30 -16.48 0.70
N LYS A 3 -4.85 -15.46 0.05
CA LYS A 3 -5.20 -15.52 -1.38
C LYS A 3 -3.94 -15.26 -2.22
N VAL A 4 -3.47 -16.28 -2.91
CA VAL A 4 -2.35 -16.20 -3.85
C VAL A 4 -2.88 -15.80 -5.22
N ILE A 5 -2.30 -14.74 -5.81
CA ILE A 5 -2.67 -14.21 -7.13
C ILE A 5 -1.75 -14.79 -8.20
N PHE A 6 -0.44 -14.87 -7.88
CA PHE A 6 0.57 -15.47 -8.75
C PHE A 6 1.71 -16.05 -7.92
N GLU A 7 2.26 -17.15 -8.38
CA GLU A 7 3.42 -17.77 -7.76
C GLU A 7 4.28 -18.48 -8.81
N ASP A 8 5.59 -18.26 -8.72
CA ASP A 8 6.60 -19.02 -9.45
C ASP A 8 7.81 -19.35 -8.54
N ASN A 9 8.97 -19.65 -9.12
CA ASN A 9 10.19 -19.94 -8.36
C ASN A 9 10.82 -18.68 -7.72
N HIS A 10 10.45 -17.48 -8.14
CA HIS A 10 11.09 -16.22 -7.77
C HIS A 10 10.13 -15.24 -7.07
N LEU A 11 8.87 -15.29 -7.41
CA LEU A 11 7.83 -14.36 -6.98
C LEU A 11 6.71 -15.08 -6.24
N LEU A 12 6.13 -14.37 -5.29
CA LEU A 12 4.86 -14.71 -4.63
C LEU A 12 4.03 -13.44 -4.52
N VAL A 13 2.98 -13.35 -5.34
CA VAL A 13 2.04 -12.22 -5.36
C VAL A 13 0.77 -12.63 -4.67
N VAL A 14 0.35 -11.85 -3.66
CA VAL A 14 -0.76 -12.21 -2.79
C VAL A 14 -1.65 -11.01 -2.51
N GLU A 15 -2.87 -11.27 -2.10
CA GLU A 15 -3.71 -10.29 -1.44
C GLU A 15 -3.38 -10.25 0.05
N LYS A 16 -2.88 -9.11 0.53
CA LYS A 16 -2.74 -8.87 1.96
C LYS A 16 -4.10 -8.52 2.56
N PRO A 17 -4.58 -9.25 3.55
CA PRO A 17 -5.79 -8.86 4.28
C PRO A 17 -5.57 -7.54 5.03
N VAL A 18 -6.66 -6.82 5.30
CA VAL A 18 -6.64 -5.68 6.22
C VAL A 18 -6.21 -6.13 7.62
N ASN A 19 -5.64 -5.22 8.40
CA ASN A 19 -5.24 -5.42 9.80
C ASN A 19 -4.14 -6.48 10.06
N ILE A 20 -3.51 -7.02 9.02
CA ILE A 20 -2.32 -7.85 9.12
C ILE A 20 -1.08 -6.99 8.84
N LEU A 21 -0.01 -7.18 9.61
CA LEU A 21 1.27 -6.50 9.39
C LEU A 21 1.94 -7.00 8.09
N SER A 22 2.66 -6.12 7.39
CA SER A 22 3.48 -6.55 6.24
C SER A 22 4.70 -7.36 6.68
N GLN A 23 5.28 -7.03 7.81
CA GLN A 23 6.35 -7.75 8.51
C GLN A 23 6.16 -7.63 10.00
N GLY A 24 6.74 -8.54 10.78
CA GLY A 24 6.71 -8.52 12.23
C GLY A 24 7.29 -7.24 12.83
N ASP A 25 6.72 -6.82 13.93
CA ASP A 25 7.18 -5.74 14.80
C ASP A 25 7.20 -6.22 16.26
N ASP A 26 7.40 -5.33 17.21
CA ASP A 26 7.49 -5.64 18.63
C ASP A 26 6.15 -6.11 19.27
N THR A 27 5.06 -6.12 18.52
CA THR A 27 3.73 -6.53 19.03
C THR A 27 3.52 -8.05 19.01
N ASN A 28 4.37 -8.82 18.35
CA ASN A 28 4.18 -10.26 18.07
C ASN A 28 2.89 -10.62 17.33
N ASP A 29 2.27 -9.65 16.69
CA ASP A 29 1.09 -9.87 15.85
C ASP A 29 1.43 -10.62 14.56
N LYS A 30 0.42 -11.27 13.99
CA LYS A 30 0.58 -11.96 12.70
C LYS A 30 1.04 -11.01 11.61
N ASP A 31 2.01 -11.43 10.83
CA ASP A 31 2.55 -10.67 9.70
C ASP A 31 2.65 -11.53 8.44
N MET A 32 2.65 -10.84 7.30
CA MET A 32 2.65 -11.50 5.99
C MET A 32 3.90 -12.34 5.74
N VAL A 33 5.09 -11.88 6.17
CA VAL A 33 6.35 -12.62 5.93
C VAL A 33 6.31 -13.99 6.59
N ASN A 34 5.90 -14.07 7.87
CA ASN A 34 5.81 -15.32 8.61
C ASN A 34 4.69 -16.22 8.09
N LEU A 35 3.51 -15.66 7.77
CA LEU A 35 2.42 -16.41 7.16
C LEU A 35 2.82 -17.02 5.81
N LEU A 36 3.58 -16.28 4.98
CA LEU A 36 4.03 -16.78 3.67
C LEU A 36 5.17 -17.78 3.79
N LYS A 37 6.05 -17.66 4.79
CA LYS A 37 7.04 -18.70 5.08
C LYS A 37 6.35 -20.00 5.44
N GLN A 38 5.33 -19.97 6.28
CA GLN A 38 4.55 -21.14 6.64
C GLN A 38 3.85 -21.74 5.41
N TYR A 39 3.15 -20.91 4.62
CA TYR A 39 2.50 -21.34 3.39
C TYR A 39 3.45 -22.09 2.43
N VAL A 40 4.63 -21.52 2.16
CA VAL A 40 5.62 -22.11 1.26
C VAL A 40 6.21 -23.40 1.87
N LYS A 41 6.44 -23.42 3.19
CA LYS A 41 6.95 -24.61 3.90
C LYS A 41 5.98 -25.78 3.78
N GLU A 42 4.70 -25.54 4.03
CA GLU A 42 3.65 -26.56 3.94
C GLU A 42 3.42 -27.02 2.50
N LYS A 43 3.24 -26.07 1.57
CA LYS A 43 2.96 -26.38 0.15
C LYS A 43 4.02 -27.24 -0.52
N TYR A 44 5.30 -27.03 -0.18
CA TYR A 44 6.42 -27.68 -0.83
C TYR A 44 7.14 -28.69 0.08
N ASN A 45 6.58 -29.02 1.24
CA ASN A 45 7.16 -29.95 2.24
C ASN A 45 8.65 -29.64 2.53
N LYS A 46 9.01 -28.34 2.62
CA LYS A 46 10.40 -27.93 2.80
C LYS A 46 10.91 -28.25 4.20
N PRO A 47 12.03 -29.01 4.34
CA PRO A 47 12.63 -29.32 5.63
C PRO A 47 13.36 -28.12 6.14
N GLY A 48 13.30 -27.20 6.63
CA GLY A 48 14.18 -26.11 7.08
C GLY A 48 13.56 -24.74 6.94
N ASN A 49 14.40 -23.72 6.94
CA ASN A 49 13.99 -22.34 6.83
C ASN A 49 13.60 -21.94 5.42
N VAL A 50 12.47 -21.27 5.29
CA VAL A 50 11.99 -20.70 4.02
C VAL A 50 12.37 -19.23 3.96
N TYR A 51 12.95 -18.80 2.84
CA TYR A 51 13.21 -17.38 2.59
C TYR A 51 12.00 -16.73 1.93
N ILE A 52 11.54 -15.60 2.52
CA ILE A 52 10.58 -14.67 1.93
C ILE A 52 11.13 -13.25 2.08
N GLY A 53 11.44 -12.63 0.95
CA GLY A 53 11.98 -11.25 0.90
C GLY A 53 10.87 -10.23 0.74
N LEU A 54 10.82 -9.27 1.67
CA LEU A 54 9.92 -8.12 1.62
C LEU A 54 10.55 -7.01 0.79
N VAL A 55 9.89 -6.51 -0.24
CA VAL A 55 10.40 -5.45 -1.13
C VAL A 55 9.61 -4.14 -1.05
N HIS A 56 8.36 -4.21 -0.61
CA HIS A 56 7.53 -3.05 -0.29
C HIS A 56 6.55 -3.38 0.84
N ARG A 57 5.95 -2.37 1.42
CA ARG A 57 5.04 -2.52 2.57
C ARG A 57 3.74 -1.78 2.35
N LEU A 58 2.67 -2.32 2.93
CA LEU A 58 1.41 -1.62 3.17
C LEU A 58 1.27 -1.34 4.67
N ASP A 59 0.59 -0.26 5.03
CA ASP A 59 0.22 0.01 6.41
C ASP A 59 -0.68 -1.14 6.94
N ARG A 60 -0.63 -1.40 8.25
CA ARG A 60 -1.41 -2.48 8.88
C ARG A 60 -2.89 -2.50 8.44
N PRO A 61 -3.64 -1.38 8.50
CA PRO A 61 -5.06 -1.38 8.13
C PRO A 61 -5.32 -1.42 6.62
N VAL A 62 -4.30 -1.29 5.78
CA VAL A 62 -4.42 -1.26 4.31
C VAL A 62 -4.33 -2.68 3.76
N GLY A 63 -5.31 -3.06 2.94
CA GLY A 63 -5.31 -4.33 2.22
C GLY A 63 -4.91 -4.18 0.75
N GLY A 64 -4.90 -5.32 0.04
CA GLY A 64 -4.66 -5.37 -1.40
C GLY A 64 -3.38 -6.08 -1.80
N ILE A 65 -2.96 -5.85 -3.02
CA ILE A 65 -1.90 -6.64 -3.66
C ILE A 65 -0.52 -6.32 -3.11
N MET A 66 0.24 -7.37 -2.81
CA MET A 66 1.66 -7.30 -2.45
C MET A 66 2.45 -8.38 -3.20
N VAL A 67 3.70 -8.03 -3.55
CA VAL A 67 4.67 -8.99 -4.09
C VAL A 67 5.79 -9.24 -3.09
N PHE A 68 6.15 -10.50 -2.96
CA PHE A 68 7.27 -10.99 -2.15
C PHE A 68 8.24 -11.76 -3.03
N ALA A 69 9.51 -11.73 -2.68
CA ALA A 69 10.53 -12.50 -3.37
C ALA A 69 10.76 -13.85 -2.68
N LYS A 70 10.81 -14.94 -3.44
CA LYS A 70 11.12 -16.28 -2.92
C LYS A 70 12.63 -16.57 -2.86
N THR A 71 13.47 -15.66 -3.38
CA THR A 71 14.95 -15.75 -3.34
C THR A 71 15.56 -14.37 -3.04
N SER A 72 16.74 -14.36 -2.42
CA SER A 72 17.49 -13.13 -2.14
C SER A 72 17.85 -12.35 -3.41
N LYS A 73 18.19 -13.06 -4.49
CA LYS A 73 18.48 -12.44 -5.80
C LYS A 73 17.26 -11.76 -6.41
N ALA A 74 16.08 -12.37 -6.29
CA ALA A 74 14.83 -11.74 -6.73
C ALA A 74 14.49 -10.51 -5.85
N ALA A 75 14.67 -10.59 -4.53
CA ALA A 75 14.47 -9.48 -3.61
C ALA A 75 15.35 -8.27 -3.96
N SER A 76 16.65 -8.50 -4.20
CA SER A 76 17.57 -7.44 -4.61
C SER A 76 17.13 -6.75 -5.90
N ARG A 77 16.76 -7.53 -6.93
CA ARG A 77 16.31 -7.01 -8.23
C ARG A 77 14.99 -6.23 -8.14
N LEU A 78 14.04 -6.71 -7.36
CA LEU A 78 12.78 -5.98 -7.12
C LEU A 78 13.00 -4.71 -6.29
N SER A 79 13.89 -4.75 -5.29
CA SER A 79 14.26 -3.56 -4.51
C SER A 79 14.93 -2.50 -5.40
N ASP A 80 15.72 -2.92 -6.38
CA ASP A 80 16.29 -2.01 -7.39
C ASP A 80 15.20 -1.37 -8.26
N GLN A 81 14.18 -2.12 -8.68
CA GLN A 81 13.04 -1.57 -9.39
C GLN A 81 12.25 -0.53 -8.55
N VAL A 82 12.12 -0.75 -7.25
CA VAL A 82 11.54 0.26 -6.34
C VAL A 82 12.41 1.51 -6.29
N ARG A 83 13.73 1.36 -6.20
CA ARG A 83 14.69 2.47 -6.17
C ARG A 83 14.68 3.26 -7.48
N THR A 84 14.63 2.59 -8.63
CA THR A 84 14.62 3.20 -9.97
C THR A 84 13.22 3.64 -10.45
N LYS A 85 12.18 3.45 -9.61
CA LYS A 85 10.78 3.79 -9.91
C LYS A 85 10.17 3.05 -11.10
N THR A 86 10.73 1.92 -11.48
CA THR A 86 10.15 1.01 -12.49
C THR A 86 9.12 0.06 -11.88
N PHE A 87 9.11 -0.09 -10.56
CA PHE A 87 8.08 -0.75 -9.79
C PHE A 87 6.92 0.22 -9.56
N LYS A 88 5.83 0.08 -10.32
CA LYS A 88 4.68 0.99 -10.22
C LYS A 88 3.61 0.43 -9.28
N LYS A 89 2.96 1.31 -8.56
CA LYS A 89 1.93 1.02 -7.58
C LYS A 89 0.73 1.92 -7.80
N THR A 90 -0.41 1.31 -8.08
CA THR A 90 -1.68 2.01 -8.16
C THR A 90 -2.56 1.62 -6.98
N TYR A 91 -3.14 2.60 -6.34
CA TYR A 91 -4.07 2.41 -5.23
C TYR A 91 -5.45 2.89 -5.62
N ARG A 92 -6.48 2.36 -4.94
CA ARG A 92 -7.81 2.97 -4.90
C ARG A 92 -8.10 3.42 -3.48
N ALA A 93 -8.80 4.53 -3.34
CA ALA A 93 -9.24 5.04 -2.05
C ALA A 93 -10.62 5.67 -2.17
N VAL A 94 -11.38 5.61 -1.09
CA VAL A 94 -12.59 6.43 -0.93
C VAL A 94 -12.27 7.56 0.03
N ILE A 95 -12.47 8.80 -0.43
CA ILE A 95 -12.20 10.02 0.33
C ILE A 95 -13.49 10.76 0.67
N HIS A 96 -13.47 11.53 1.74
CA HIS A 96 -14.57 12.45 2.08
C HIS A 96 -14.57 13.67 1.16
N GLY A 97 -15.74 14.00 0.65
CA GLY A 97 -15.93 15.14 -0.24
C GLY A 97 -15.39 14.91 -1.65
N ASP A 98 -15.11 16.01 -2.34
CA ASP A 98 -14.66 16.03 -3.71
C ASP A 98 -13.46 16.96 -3.87
N MET A 99 -12.39 16.44 -4.48
CA MET A 99 -11.24 17.24 -4.87
C MET A 99 -11.64 18.24 -5.96
N ASN A 100 -11.15 19.49 -5.88
CA ASN A 100 -11.48 20.56 -6.83
C ASN A 100 -11.17 20.19 -8.29
N LYS A 101 -10.13 19.38 -8.49
CA LYS A 101 -9.74 18.89 -9.81
C LYS A 101 -10.05 17.41 -9.93
N LYS A 102 -10.54 17.00 -11.11
CA LYS A 102 -10.78 15.59 -11.40
C LYS A 102 -9.50 14.76 -11.37
N GLU A 103 -8.38 15.36 -11.77
CA GLU A 103 -7.04 14.76 -11.74
C GLU A 103 -5.98 15.81 -11.41
N GLU A 104 -5.00 15.43 -10.63
CA GLU A 104 -3.89 16.31 -10.25
C GLU A 104 -2.69 15.50 -9.74
N THR A 105 -1.50 16.11 -9.81
CA THR A 105 -0.29 15.60 -9.14
C THR A 105 -0.05 16.37 -7.86
N LEU A 106 -0.10 15.67 -6.73
CA LEU A 106 0.17 16.24 -5.41
C LEU A 106 1.66 16.12 -5.10
N LYS A 107 2.29 17.26 -4.81
CA LYS A 107 3.70 17.36 -4.42
C LYS A 107 3.79 18.04 -3.08
N ASP A 108 4.33 17.34 -2.09
CA ASP A 108 4.49 17.83 -0.73
C ASP A 108 5.85 17.39 -0.17
N TYR A 109 6.22 17.98 0.97
CA TYR A 109 7.31 17.49 1.80
C TYR A 109 6.72 16.91 3.08
N LEU A 110 7.08 15.67 3.39
CA LEU A 110 6.55 14.95 4.55
C LEU A 110 7.64 14.73 5.59
N TYR A 111 7.26 14.94 6.84
CA TYR A 111 8.06 14.62 8.03
C TYR A 111 7.35 13.57 8.87
N LYS A 112 8.08 12.54 9.30
CA LYS A 112 7.59 11.53 10.25
C LYS A 112 8.15 11.77 11.62
N ASN A 113 7.30 12.09 12.59
CA ASN A 113 7.67 12.12 14.00
C ASN A 113 7.87 10.68 14.50
N LYS A 114 9.09 10.33 14.88
CA LYS A 114 9.47 8.98 15.32
C LYS A 114 8.82 8.56 16.65
N LYS A 115 8.52 9.53 17.54
CA LYS A 115 7.94 9.26 18.87
C LYS A 115 6.43 8.92 18.76
N THR A 116 5.70 9.67 17.93
CA THR A 116 4.25 9.52 17.79
C THR A 116 3.83 8.68 16.58
N ASN A 117 4.79 8.34 15.71
CA ASN A 117 4.52 7.73 14.40
C ASN A 117 3.56 8.55 13.49
N MET A 118 3.33 9.82 13.82
CA MET A 118 2.55 10.74 12.97
C MET A 118 3.39 11.27 11.83
N VAL A 119 2.75 11.45 10.69
CA VAL A 119 3.35 12.11 9.51
C VAL A 119 2.59 13.40 9.25
N SER A 120 3.30 14.45 8.89
CA SER A 120 2.72 15.76 8.55
C SER A 120 3.34 16.33 7.29
N VAL A 121 2.57 17.17 6.60
CA VAL A 121 3.11 18.04 5.56
C VAL A 121 3.89 19.16 6.22
N VAL A 122 5.10 19.41 5.76
CA VAL A 122 6.02 20.43 6.28
C VAL A 122 6.60 21.26 5.14
N ASN A 123 7.24 22.36 5.48
CA ASN A 123 7.98 23.17 4.50
C ASN A 123 9.23 22.43 4.02
N LYS A 124 9.68 22.74 2.81
CA LYS A 124 10.88 22.15 2.18
C LYS A 124 12.13 22.27 3.08
N ASP A 125 12.23 23.36 3.84
CA ASP A 125 13.39 23.66 4.67
C ASP A 125 13.42 22.92 6.01
N HIS A 126 12.39 22.13 6.32
CA HIS A 126 12.38 21.30 7.52
C HIS A 126 13.48 20.23 7.42
N LYS A 127 14.34 20.11 8.44
CA LYS A 127 15.58 19.30 8.44
C LYS A 127 15.41 17.83 8.00
N GLU A 128 14.26 17.21 8.31
CA GLU A 128 13.97 15.81 7.96
C GLU A 128 12.86 15.68 6.89
N ALA A 129 12.59 16.78 6.16
CA ALA A 129 11.59 16.77 5.11
C ALA A 129 11.96 15.80 3.98
N LYS A 130 10.99 15.01 3.53
CA LYS A 130 11.15 14.08 2.40
C LYS A 130 10.13 14.39 1.33
N ASN A 131 10.59 14.61 0.11
CA ASN A 131 9.70 14.81 -1.04
C ASN A 131 8.72 13.63 -1.16
N ALA A 132 7.46 13.94 -1.39
CA ALA A 132 6.35 13.01 -1.59
C ALA A 132 5.54 13.43 -2.81
N GLU A 133 5.38 12.52 -3.76
CA GLU A 133 4.67 12.77 -5.01
C GLU A 133 3.73 11.61 -5.33
N LEU A 134 2.47 11.92 -5.64
CA LEU A 134 1.48 11.02 -6.20
C LEU A 134 0.65 11.77 -7.24
N SER A 135 0.08 11.04 -8.21
CA SER A 135 -0.97 11.57 -9.07
C SER A 135 -2.28 10.86 -8.72
N TYR A 136 -3.41 11.56 -8.78
CA TYR A 136 -4.71 10.93 -8.60
C TYR A 136 -5.66 11.29 -9.72
N LYS A 137 -6.67 10.45 -9.90
CA LYS A 137 -7.83 10.67 -10.78
C LYS A 137 -9.09 10.27 -10.02
N THR A 138 -10.08 11.15 -9.97
CA THR A 138 -11.40 10.82 -9.46
C THR A 138 -12.13 9.98 -10.49
N LEU A 139 -12.52 8.78 -10.09
CA LEU A 139 -13.24 7.83 -10.94
C LEU A 139 -14.75 8.07 -10.87
N ASP A 140 -15.27 8.24 -9.65
CA ASP A 140 -16.70 8.43 -9.41
C ASP A 140 -16.96 9.24 -8.12
N ARG A 141 -18.19 9.75 -7.97
CA ARG A 141 -18.65 10.53 -6.82
C ARG A 141 -20.05 10.10 -6.42
N LYS A 142 -20.25 9.85 -5.13
CA LYS A 142 -21.54 9.44 -4.59
C LYS A 142 -21.65 9.73 -3.09
N ASP A 143 -22.80 10.21 -2.64
CA ASP A 143 -23.17 10.37 -1.23
C ASP A 143 -22.13 11.14 -0.37
N GLY A 144 -21.50 12.18 -0.96
CA GLY A 144 -20.49 12.98 -0.27
C GLY A 144 -19.10 12.32 -0.22
N PHE A 145 -18.89 11.24 -0.98
CA PHE A 145 -17.61 10.57 -1.15
C PHE A 145 -17.13 10.61 -2.59
N SER A 146 -15.83 10.44 -2.77
CA SER A 146 -15.23 10.23 -4.10
C SER A 146 -14.36 8.98 -4.09
N LEU A 147 -14.53 8.15 -5.14
CA LEU A 147 -13.59 7.07 -5.44
C LEU A 147 -12.45 7.66 -6.27
N VAL A 148 -11.22 7.50 -5.77
CA VAL A 148 -10.02 7.98 -6.44
C VAL A 148 -9.07 6.84 -6.76
N GLU A 149 -8.48 6.87 -7.96
CA GLU A 149 -7.36 6.03 -8.34
C GLU A 149 -6.06 6.84 -8.22
N ILE A 150 -5.02 6.25 -7.64
CA ILE A 150 -3.82 6.95 -7.19
C ILE A 150 -2.59 6.24 -7.74
N ASP A 151 -1.81 6.92 -8.56
CA ASP A 151 -0.49 6.47 -9.01
C ASP A 151 0.59 7.01 -8.05
N LEU A 152 1.19 6.11 -7.27
CA LEU A 152 2.12 6.46 -6.20
C LEU A 152 3.56 6.53 -6.72
N LYS A 153 4.08 7.75 -6.93
CA LYS A 153 5.45 8.00 -7.43
C LYS A 153 6.53 7.85 -6.35
N THR A 154 6.18 8.13 -5.10
CA THR A 154 7.05 7.94 -3.92
C THR A 154 6.32 7.11 -2.87
N GLY A 155 7.05 6.38 -2.02
CA GLY A 155 6.48 5.51 -0.99
C GLY A 155 6.83 5.98 0.44
N ARG A 156 6.43 7.20 0.82
CA ARG A 156 6.65 7.68 2.19
C ARG A 156 5.61 7.06 3.14
N PRO A 157 5.95 6.89 4.42
CA PRO A 157 4.99 6.40 5.42
C PRO A 157 3.71 7.25 5.40
N HIS A 158 2.55 6.61 5.43
CA HIS A 158 1.22 7.23 5.41
C HIS A 158 0.97 8.26 4.29
N GLN A 159 1.76 8.24 3.21
CA GLN A 159 1.80 9.32 2.21
C GLN A 159 0.43 9.68 1.66
N ILE A 160 -0.32 8.72 1.12
CA ILE A 160 -1.65 8.93 0.54
C ILE A 160 -2.57 9.56 1.58
N ARG A 161 -2.62 8.99 2.78
CA ARG A 161 -3.47 9.42 3.89
C ARG A 161 -3.24 10.88 4.25
N VAL A 162 -1.97 11.26 4.43
CA VAL A 162 -1.58 12.63 4.83
C VAL A 162 -1.82 13.63 3.70
N GLN A 163 -1.48 13.30 2.47
CA GLN A 163 -1.63 14.23 1.35
C GLN A 163 -3.10 14.58 1.06
N PHE A 164 -4.02 13.62 1.18
CA PHE A 164 -5.45 13.90 1.06
C PHE A 164 -6.00 14.61 2.30
N ALA A 165 -5.64 14.20 3.51
CA ALA A 165 -6.11 14.83 4.74
C ALA A 165 -5.66 16.29 4.87
N SER A 166 -4.43 16.62 4.45
CA SER A 166 -3.93 18.01 4.46
C SER A 166 -4.71 18.94 3.52
N ARG A 167 -5.45 18.38 2.57
CA ARG A 167 -6.34 19.08 1.64
C ARG A 167 -7.81 19.06 2.08
N LYS A 168 -8.09 18.62 3.32
CA LYS A 168 -9.43 18.50 3.91
C LYS A 168 -10.31 17.39 3.28
N HIS A 169 -9.69 16.44 2.60
CA HIS A 169 -10.33 15.25 2.02
C HIS A 169 -9.73 13.96 2.60
N PRO A 170 -9.84 13.72 3.93
CA PRO A 170 -9.28 12.51 4.52
C PRO A 170 -9.96 11.27 3.95
N LEU A 171 -9.25 10.13 3.99
CA LEU A 171 -9.79 8.86 3.57
C LEU A 171 -10.91 8.42 4.51
N PHE A 172 -11.94 7.78 3.95
CA PHE A 172 -12.95 7.10 4.74
C PHE A 172 -12.30 6.11 5.71
N GLY A 173 -12.73 6.11 6.97
CA GLY A 173 -12.24 5.21 8.01
C GLY A 173 -10.84 5.51 8.53
N ASP A 174 -10.17 6.56 8.06
CA ASP A 174 -8.84 6.92 8.58
C ASP A 174 -8.92 7.52 9.98
N GLN A 175 -8.68 6.69 11.00
CA GLN A 175 -8.72 7.07 12.41
C GLN A 175 -7.54 7.98 12.84
N ARG A 176 -6.52 8.13 11.99
CA ARG A 176 -5.32 8.89 12.35
C ARG A 176 -5.32 10.30 11.78
N TYR A 177 -5.82 10.45 10.56
CA TYR A 177 -5.78 11.73 9.84
C TYR A 177 -7.17 12.28 9.48
N GLY A 178 -8.24 11.56 9.82
CA GLY A 178 -9.62 11.94 9.53
C GLY A 178 -10.56 11.78 10.73
N GLN A 179 -10.06 11.97 11.96
CA GLN A 179 -10.86 11.79 13.20
C GLN A 179 -12.13 12.64 13.25
N ASN A 180 -12.12 13.82 12.64
CA ASN A 180 -13.25 14.74 12.68
C ASN A 180 -14.45 14.29 11.83
N VAL A 181 -14.26 13.36 10.90
CA VAL A 181 -15.29 12.91 9.94
C VAL A 181 -15.51 11.41 9.95
N ASN A 182 -14.61 10.65 10.58
CA ASN A 182 -14.66 9.19 10.64
C ASN A 182 -15.07 8.70 12.04
N LYS A 183 -15.93 7.69 12.09
CA LYS A 183 -16.31 7.02 13.34
C LYS A 183 -15.25 6.01 13.76
N VAL A 184 -15.03 5.86 15.06
CA VAL A 184 -14.13 4.85 15.63
C VAL A 184 -14.57 3.45 15.18
N GLY A 185 -13.62 2.64 14.78
CA GLY A 185 -13.86 1.27 14.30
C GLY A 185 -14.14 1.12 12.80
N GLN A 186 -14.32 2.23 12.07
CA GLN A 186 -14.41 2.16 10.61
C GLN A 186 -13.09 1.67 9.99
N GLN A 187 -13.18 0.73 9.06
CA GLN A 187 -12.04 0.27 8.28
C GLN A 187 -11.63 1.33 7.27
N ILE A 188 -10.34 1.63 7.18
CA ILE A 188 -9.84 2.59 6.18
C ILE A 188 -10.10 2.09 4.75
N ALA A 189 -10.65 2.95 3.92
CA ALA A 189 -10.85 2.68 2.50
C ALA A 189 -9.63 3.11 1.68
N LEU A 190 -8.54 2.35 1.84
CA LEU A 190 -7.31 2.45 1.04
C LEU A 190 -6.90 1.03 0.64
N TRP A 191 -6.71 0.81 -0.66
CA TRP A 191 -6.45 -0.50 -1.23
C TRP A 191 -5.32 -0.47 -2.24
N SER A 192 -4.34 -1.35 -2.10
CA SER A 192 -3.30 -1.57 -3.11
C SER A 192 -3.93 -2.35 -4.27
N TYR A 193 -4.33 -1.61 -5.32
CA TYR A 193 -5.14 -2.12 -6.41
C TYR A 193 -4.32 -2.83 -7.48
N LYS A 194 -3.20 -2.20 -7.92
CA LYS A 194 -2.42 -2.71 -9.05
C LYS A 194 -0.92 -2.56 -8.81
N LEU A 195 -0.16 -3.58 -9.23
CA LEU A 195 1.30 -3.56 -9.31
C LEU A 195 1.76 -3.83 -10.74
N GLU A 196 2.70 -3.01 -11.24
CA GLU A 196 3.41 -3.27 -12.48
C GLU A 196 4.90 -3.44 -12.14
N ILE A 197 5.46 -4.58 -12.52
CA ILE A 197 6.85 -4.95 -12.25
C ILE A 197 7.51 -5.55 -13.49
N ILE A 198 8.83 -5.62 -13.47
CA ILE A 198 9.60 -6.43 -14.40
C ILE A 198 10.00 -7.71 -13.68
N HIS A 199 9.66 -8.86 -14.25
CA HIS A 199 10.03 -10.13 -13.64
C HIS A 199 11.54 -10.21 -13.38
N PRO A 200 11.99 -10.55 -12.16
CA PRO A 200 13.40 -10.42 -11.77
C PRO A 200 14.34 -11.32 -12.60
N THR A 201 13.83 -12.40 -13.19
CA THR A 201 14.63 -13.36 -13.96
C THR A 201 14.34 -13.29 -15.45
N THR A 202 13.10 -13.44 -15.90
CA THR A 202 12.73 -13.47 -17.33
C THR A 202 12.74 -12.08 -17.98
N LYS A 203 12.69 -10.99 -17.20
CA LYS A 203 12.65 -9.60 -17.66
C LYS A 203 11.36 -9.19 -18.35
N GLU A 204 10.36 -10.03 -18.33
CA GLU A 204 9.03 -9.73 -18.83
C GLU A 204 8.33 -8.69 -17.95
N LYS A 205 7.55 -7.81 -18.57
CA LYS A 205 6.66 -6.89 -17.84
C LYS A 205 5.46 -7.68 -17.33
N MET A 206 5.16 -7.53 -16.06
CA MET A 206 4.01 -8.18 -15.42
C MET A 206 3.12 -7.14 -14.77
N GLU A 207 1.83 -7.33 -14.90
CA GLU A 207 0.81 -6.53 -14.24
C GLU A 207 -0.09 -7.45 -13.43
N PHE A 208 -0.39 -7.04 -12.20
CA PHE A 208 -1.28 -7.77 -11.30
C PHE A 208 -2.30 -6.80 -10.70
N THR A 209 -3.54 -7.24 -10.62
CA THR A 209 -4.63 -6.46 -10.04
C THR A 209 -5.32 -7.22 -8.91
N CYS A 210 -5.86 -6.47 -7.97
CA CYS A 210 -6.65 -6.98 -6.84
C CYS A 210 -7.74 -5.96 -6.53
N GLU A 211 -9.00 -6.30 -6.82
CA GLU A 211 -10.13 -5.40 -6.56
C GLU A 211 -10.36 -5.20 -5.06
N PRO A 212 -10.80 -3.99 -4.65
CA PRO A 212 -11.27 -3.76 -3.29
C PRO A 212 -12.43 -4.68 -2.92
N PRO A 213 -12.67 -4.91 -1.61
CA PRO A 213 -13.80 -5.72 -1.15
C PRO A 213 -15.14 -5.06 -1.54
N LYS A 214 -16.16 -5.89 -1.80
CA LYS A 214 -17.52 -5.43 -2.12
C LYS A 214 -18.32 -5.03 -0.86
N GLU A 215 -17.68 -4.24 0.01
CA GLU A 215 -18.24 -3.75 1.28
C GLU A 215 -18.34 -2.23 1.26
N TYR A 216 -19.14 -1.65 2.18
CA TYR A 216 -19.17 -0.21 2.36
C TYR A 216 -17.80 0.31 2.84
N PRO A 217 -17.28 1.40 2.24
CA PRO A 217 -17.90 2.31 1.27
C PRO A 217 -17.63 1.93 -0.20
N TRP A 218 -16.90 0.87 -0.50
CA TRP A 218 -16.51 0.48 -1.86
C TRP A 218 -17.71 0.14 -2.75
N ASN A 219 -18.75 -0.45 -2.17
CA ASN A 219 -19.98 -0.84 -2.87
C ASN A 219 -20.91 0.34 -3.23
N LEU A 220 -20.50 1.55 -2.94
CA LEU A 220 -21.18 2.77 -3.42
C LEU A 220 -20.89 3.01 -4.92
N PHE A 221 -19.80 2.47 -5.43
CA PHE A 221 -19.26 2.76 -6.74
C PHE A 221 -19.25 1.57 -7.69
#